data_7398b05c31662e8e63dc3fe307bcb80f
#
_entry.id   7398b05c31662e8e63dc3fe307bcb80f
#
_cell.length_a   1.000
_cell.length_b   1.000
_cell.length_c   1.000
_cell.angle_alpha   90.00
_cell.angle_beta   90.00
_cell.angle_gamma   90.00
#
_symmetry.space_group_name_H-M   'P 1'
#
loop_
_entity.id
_entity.type
_entity.pdbx_description
1 polymer ?
#
loop_
_entity_poly.entity_id
_entity_poly.type
_entity_poly.pdbx_seq_one_letter_code
_entity_poly.pdbx_strand_id
1 'polypeptide(L)'
;MKRVLICGVSGQDGAYLARLLLNKGYAVYGSSRDAQMSLFHNLSRLGIHDRVHLESVAVSDFRSVLQVLMKIQPNEVYNLAGQSSVGLSFQQPVETLDSISVGTLNFLEAIRFYSKPIKFYNAGSGECFGDTGGALADESAPFRPRSPYAVAKSAAFWEVANYREAYGIFACS
;
A
#
# COMPACT_ATOMS: atom_id res chain seq x y z
N MET A 1 15.56 -3.87 16.85
CA MET A 1 14.61 -4.64 16.02
C MET A 1 13.99 -3.70 14.99
N LYS A 2 13.97 -4.06 13.71
CA LYS A 2 13.33 -3.23 12.66
C LYS A 2 11.81 -3.27 12.83
N ARG A 3 11.18 -2.11 12.63
CA ARG A 3 9.71 -1.95 12.64
C ARG A 3 9.21 -1.81 11.20
N VAL A 4 8.14 -2.50 10.88
CA VAL A 4 7.48 -2.44 9.58
C VAL A 4 6.00 -2.13 9.74
N LEU A 5 5.46 -1.28 8.85
CA LEU A 5 4.03 -1.05 8.72
C LEU A 5 3.54 -1.69 7.41
N ILE A 6 2.52 -2.55 7.51
CA ILE A 6 1.85 -3.18 6.37
C ILE A 6 0.41 -2.66 6.32
N CYS A 7 0.11 -1.79 5.36
CA CYS A 7 -1.26 -1.33 5.11
C CYS A 7 -1.98 -2.36 4.25
N GLY A 8 -3.20 -2.74 4.66
CA GLY A 8 -3.92 -3.83 4.01
C GLY A 8 -3.51 -5.23 4.51
N VAL A 9 -3.07 -5.34 5.76
CA VAL A 9 -2.63 -6.60 6.37
C VAL A 9 -3.74 -7.66 6.47
N SER A 10 -5.01 -7.27 6.40
CA SER A 10 -6.16 -8.18 6.37
C SER A 10 -6.30 -8.96 5.06
N GLY A 11 -5.69 -8.45 3.98
CA GLY A 11 -5.66 -9.10 2.67
C GLY A 11 -4.74 -10.33 2.64
N GLN A 12 -4.78 -11.07 1.54
CA GLN A 12 -3.97 -12.28 1.34
C GLN A 12 -2.47 -11.93 1.39
N ASP A 13 -2.02 -11.03 0.51
CA ASP A 13 -0.60 -10.67 0.39
C ASP A 13 -0.07 -10.02 1.66
N GLY A 14 -0.87 -9.15 2.30
CA GLY A 14 -0.51 -8.51 3.56
C GLY A 14 -0.28 -9.52 4.69
N ALA A 15 -1.12 -10.54 4.78
CA ALA A 15 -0.99 -11.58 5.80
C ALA A 15 0.25 -12.49 5.56
N TYR A 16 0.52 -12.87 4.31
CA TYR A 16 1.73 -13.64 3.98
C TYR A 16 3.00 -12.83 4.21
N LEU A 17 3.01 -11.55 3.84
CA LEU A 17 4.11 -10.64 4.09
C LEU A 17 4.36 -10.45 5.60
N ALA A 18 3.29 -10.29 6.39
CA ALA A 18 3.38 -10.20 7.84
C ALA A 18 4.07 -11.45 8.44
N ARG A 19 3.66 -12.66 8.02
CA ARG A 19 4.30 -13.91 8.45
C ARG A 19 5.78 -13.97 8.07
N LEU A 20 6.13 -13.60 6.85
CA LEU A 20 7.51 -13.57 6.37
C LEU A 20 8.38 -12.62 7.24
N LEU A 21 7.88 -11.41 7.51
CA LEU A 21 8.63 -10.41 8.26
C LEU A 21 8.74 -10.74 9.75
N LEU A 22 7.69 -11.33 10.35
CA LEU A 22 7.76 -11.89 11.71
C LEU A 22 8.85 -12.96 11.82
N ASN A 23 8.95 -13.86 10.84
CA ASN A 23 9.99 -14.90 10.82
C ASN A 23 11.39 -14.35 10.60
N LYS A 24 11.52 -13.15 10.00
CA LYS A 24 12.78 -12.42 9.88
C LYS A 24 13.11 -11.54 11.10
N GLY A 25 12.31 -11.60 12.17
CA GLY A 25 12.55 -10.88 13.42
C GLY A 25 12.16 -9.41 13.40
N TYR A 26 11.24 -8.99 12.51
CA TYR A 26 10.68 -7.65 12.53
C TYR A 26 9.58 -7.52 13.60
N ALA A 27 9.43 -6.31 14.16
CA ALA A 27 8.19 -5.91 14.81
C ALA A 27 7.20 -5.48 13.73
N VAL A 28 6.13 -6.27 13.57
CA VAL A 28 5.15 -6.06 12.48
C VAL A 28 3.94 -5.32 13.01
N TYR A 29 3.66 -4.17 12.38
CA TYR A 29 2.45 -3.38 12.55
C TYR A 29 1.62 -3.55 11.29
N GLY A 30 0.35 -3.92 11.45
CA GLY A 30 -0.58 -4.11 10.36
C GLY A 30 -1.75 -3.14 10.47
N SER A 31 -2.21 -2.59 9.35
CA SER A 31 -3.38 -1.72 9.40
C SER A 31 -4.53 -2.18 8.52
N SER A 32 -5.74 -1.83 8.97
CA SER A 32 -6.97 -1.78 8.18
C SER A 32 -7.67 -0.44 8.42
N ARG A 33 -8.74 -0.15 7.68
CA ARG A 33 -9.55 1.08 7.92
C ARG A 33 -10.10 1.10 9.35
N ASP A 34 -10.58 -0.03 9.82
CA ASP A 34 -11.06 -0.23 11.19
C ASP A 34 -10.47 -1.53 11.74
N ALA A 35 -9.47 -1.40 12.59
CA ALA A 35 -8.81 -2.55 13.19
C ALA A 35 -9.63 -3.21 14.31
N GLN A 36 -10.59 -2.49 14.91
CA GLN A 36 -11.44 -3.04 15.96
C GLN A 36 -12.54 -3.93 15.41
N MET A 37 -13.09 -3.57 14.24
CA MET A 37 -14.18 -4.32 13.60
C MET A 37 -13.69 -5.37 12.61
N SER A 38 -12.44 -5.30 12.18
CA SER A 38 -11.87 -6.24 11.21
C SER A 38 -11.55 -7.58 11.87
N LEU A 39 -12.03 -8.66 11.26
CA LEU A 39 -11.82 -10.02 11.80
C LEU A 39 -10.44 -10.61 11.51
N PHE A 40 -9.65 -10.02 10.63
CA PHE A 40 -8.30 -10.46 10.25
C PHE A 40 -8.17 -11.98 10.01
N HIS A 41 -9.15 -12.58 9.33
CA HIS A 41 -9.22 -14.03 9.11
C HIS A 41 -7.92 -14.63 8.56
N ASN A 42 -7.24 -13.92 7.64
CA ASN A 42 -5.99 -14.41 7.06
C ASN A 42 -4.86 -14.48 8.11
N LEU A 43 -4.76 -13.51 9.02
CA LEU A 43 -3.78 -13.55 10.11
C LEU A 43 -4.08 -14.71 11.08
N SER A 44 -5.36 -14.92 11.41
CA SER A 44 -5.80 -16.01 12.28
C SER A 44 -5.52 -17.38 11.64
N ARG A 45 -5.82 -17.55 10.34
CA ARG A 45 -5.52 -18.80 9.60
C ARG A 45 -4.02 -19.10 9.52
N LEU A 46 -3.18 -18.08 9.53
CA LEU A 46 -1.72 -18.23 9.56
C LEU A 46 -1.15 -18.38 10.99
N GLY A 47 -1.98 -18.32 12.04
CA GLY A 47 -1.57 -18.42 13.43
C GLY A 47 -0.67 -17.28 13.91
N ILE A 48 -0.83 -16.08 13.31
CA ILE A 48 0.04 -14.92 13.59
C ILE A 48 -0.72 -13.69 14.10
N HIS A 49 -2.03 -13.78 14.29
CA HIS A 49 -2.86 -12.65 14.69
C HIS A 49 -2.31 -11.93 15.94
N ASP A 50 -1.98 -12.69 17.00
CA ASP A 50 -1.51 -12.14 18.28
C ASP A 50 -0.05 -11.64 18.23
N ARG A 51 0.63 -11.81 17.09
CA ARG A 51 2.02 -11.38 16.88
C ARG A 51 2.10 -10.09 16.05
N VAL A 52 0.98 -9.60 15.51
CA VAL A 52 0.90 -8.39 14.71
C VAL A 52 0.23 -7.30 15.54
N HIS A 53 0.89 -6.13 15.66
CA HIS A 53 0.28 -4.95 16.27
C HIS A 53 -0.68 -4.31 15.28
N LEU A 54 -1.97 -4.26 15.62
CA LEU A 54 -3.03 -3.81 14.71
C LEU A 54 -3.37 -2.34 14.95
N GLU A 55 -3.48 -1.57 13.87
CA GLU A 55 -3.76 -0.13 13.86
C GLU A 55 -4.90 0.21 12.89
N SER A 56 -5.74 1.16 13.26
CA SER A 56 -6.73 1.73 12.34
C SER A 56 -6.10 2.87 11.54
N VAL A 57 -6.14 2.78 10.20
CA VAL A 57 -5.57 3.79 9.31
C VAL A 57 -6.49 4.01 8.10
N ALA A 58 -7.01 5.23 7.97
CA ALA A 58 -7.66 5.70 6.75
C ALA A 58 -6.58 6.24 5.80
N VAL A 59 -6.21 5.47 4.79
CA VAL A 59 -5.12 5.85 3.86
C VAL A 59 -5.44 7.11 3.04
N SER A 60 -6.72 7.37 2.79
CA SER A 60 -7.21 8.59 2.11
C SER A 60 -7.17 9.85 3.00
N ASP A 61 -6.89 9.71 4.30
CA ASP A 61 -6.73 10.84 5.23
C ASP A 61 -5.25 11.03 5.58
N PHE A 62 -4.68 12.14 5.13
CA PHE A 62 -3.28 12.52 5.38
C PHE A 62 -2.94 12.53 6.88
N ARG A 63 -3.84 13.06 7.72
CA ARG A 63 -3.63 13.13 9.16
C ARG A 63 -3.53 11.74 9.78
N SER A 64 -4.40 10.81 9.38
CA SER A 64 -4.38 9.43 9.84
C SER A 64 -3.06 8.74 9.47
N VAL A 65 -2.59 8.93 8.23
CA VAL A 65 -1.30 8.40 7.75
C VAL A 65 -0.13 8.99 8.53
N LEU A 66 -0.08 10.31 8.70
CA LEU A 66 1.00 10.97 9.43
C LEU A 66 1.05 10.51 10.90
N GLN A 67 -0.09 10.41 11.57
CA GLN A 67 -0.18 9.99 12.97
C GLN A 67 0.35 8.56 13.16
N VAL A 68 0.01 7.62 12.28
CA VAL A 68 0.50 6.25 12.39
C VAL A 68 2.01 6.16 12.14
N LEU A 69 2.55 6.91 11.18
CA LEU A 69 4.00 6.98 10.95
C LEU A 69 4.74 7.55 12.17
N MET A 70 4.22 8.62 12.77
CA MET A 70 4.80 9.21 13.98
C MET A 70 4.73 8.26 15.18
N LYS A 71 3.64 7.54 15.35
CA LYS A 71 3.43 6.57 16.45
C LYS A 71 4.37 5.38 16.32
N ILE A 72 4.42 4.75 15.15
CA ILE A 72 5.17 3.50 14.91
C ILE A 72 6.65 3.79 14.66
N GLN A 73 6.96 4.86 13.97
CA GLN A 73 8.31 5.18 13.46
C GLN A 73 8.90 4.00 12.68
N PRO A 74 8.25 3.54 11.61
CA PRO A 74 8.66 2.35 10.88
C PRO A 74 9.95 2.59 10.09
N ASN A 75 10.74 1.53 9.90
CA ASN A 75 11.88 1.54 8.98
C ASN A 75 11.42 1.28 7.55
N GLU A 76 10.31 0.54 7.40
CA GLU A 76 9.77 0.11 6.12
C GLU A 76 8.25 0.21 6.15
N VAL A 77 7.64 0.67 5.06
CA VAL A 77 6.19 0.73 4.85
C VAL A 77 5.85 -0.01 3.57
N TYR A 78 4.91 -0.95 3.66
CA TYR A 78 4.34 -1.67 2.53
C TYR A 78 2.87 -1.26 2.37
N ASN A 79 2.58 -0.50 1.33
CA ASN A 79 1.21 -0.09 1.01
C ASN A 79 0.57 -1.11 0.06
N LEU A 80 -0.22 -2.01 0.64
CA LEU A 80 -1.05 -2.99 -0.07
C LEU A 80 -2.54 -2.64 0.09
N ALA A 81 -2.85 -1.49 0.67
CA ALA A 81 -4.21 -1.03 0.88
C ALA A 81 -4.81 -0.41 -0.39
N GLY A 82 -6.11 -0.34 -0.43
CA GLY A 82 -6.89 0.25 -1.50
C GLY A 82 -7.98 -0.69 -2.00
N GLN A 83 -8.95 -0.14 -2.70
CA GLN A 83 -9.97 -0.90 -3.39
C GLN A 83 -9.31 -1.75 -4.51
N SER A 84 -9.51 -3.06 -4.53
CA SER A 84 -8.77 -3.99 -5.41
C SER A 84 -9.59 -4.64 -6.52
N SER A 85 -10.90 -4.38 -6.57
CA SER A 85 -11.79 -4.95 -7.59
C SER A 85 -11.88 -4.03 -8.81
N VAL A 86 -11.43 -4.51 -9.96
CA VAL A 86 -11.58 -3.81 -11.26
C VAL A 86 -13.05 -3.54 -11.55
N GLY A 87 -13.92 -4.56 -11.39
CA GLY A 87 -15.37 -4.41 -11.65
C GLY A 87 -16.02 -3.35 -10.75
N LEU A 88 -15.71 -3.35 -9.45
CA LEU A 88 -16.25 -2.37 -8.52
C LEU A 88 -15.76 -0.95 -8.81
N SER A 89 -14.58 -0.78 -9.40
CA SER A 89 -14.04 0.54 -9.72
C SER A 89 -14.91 1.35 -10.68
N PHE A 90 -15.69 0.68 -11.56
CA PHE A 90 -16.63 1.35 -12.44
C PHE A 90 -17.89 1.87 -11.69
N GLN A 91 -18.23 1.24 -10.57
CA GLN A 91 -19.37 1.67 -9.74
C GLN A 91 -18.94 2.71 -8.70
N GLN A 92 -17.70 2.65 -8.25
CA GLN A 92 -17.12 3.50 -7.18
C GLN A 92 -15.79 4.11 -7.62
N PRO A 93 -15.74 4.92 -8.70
CA PRO A 93 -14.48 5.46 -9.23
C PRO A 93 -13.79 6.43 -8.26
N VAL A 94 -14.54 7.25 -7.53
CA VAL A 94 -13.99 8.22 -6.57
C VAL A 94 -13.32 7.49 -5.41
N GLU A 95 -14.00 6.55 -4.75
CA GLU A 95 -13.44 5.73 -3.68
C GLU A 95 -12.19 4.97 -4.14
N THR A 96 -12.20 4.50 -5.40
CA THR A 96 -11.07 3.78 -5.99
C THR A 96 -9.85 4.70 -6.13
N LEU A 97 -10.02 5.91 -6.67
CA LEU A 97 -8.97 6.91 -6.80
C LEU A 97 -8.47 7.37 -5.43
N ASP A 98 -9.37 7.67 -4.51
CA ASP A 98 -9.03 8.13 -3.17
C ASP A 98 -8.23 7.08 -2.39
N SER A 99 -8.65 5.82 -2.42
CA SER A 99 -7.97 4.77 -1.66
C SER A 99 -6.64 4.32 -2.29
N ILE A 100 -6.43 4.48 -3.60
CA ILE A 100 -5.22 4.04 -4.31
C ILE A 100 -4.26 5.20 -4.55
N SER A 101 -4.64 6.18 -5.39
CA SER A 101 -3.76 7.29 -5.78
C SER A 101 -3.60 8.28 -4.63
N VAL A 102 -4.70 8.87 -4.12
CA VAL A 102 -4.60 9.82 -2.99
C VAL A 102 -4.00 9.14 -1.76
N GLY A 103 -4.35 7.88 -1.50
CA GLY A 103 -3.75 7.10 -0.40
C GLY A 103 -2.23 6.94 -0.55
N THR A 104 -1.74 6.66 -1.76
CA THR A 104 -0.29 6.58 -2.05
C THR A 104 0.37 7.95 -1.87
N LEU A 105 -0.22 9.01 -2.40
CA LEU A 105 0.28 10.38 -2.25
C LEU A 105 0.37 10.79 -0.78
N ASN A 106 -0.63 10.45 0.04
CA ASN A 106 -0.61 10.72 1.48
C ASN A 106 0.58 10.06 2.19
N PHE A 107 0.92 8.82 1.85
CA PHE A 107 2.13 8.17 2.39
C PHE A 107 3.40 8.87 1.96
N LEU A 108 3.53 9.20 0.68
CA LEU A 108 4.72 9.87 0.13
C LEU A 108 4.93 11.24 0.79
N GLU A 109 3.87 12.06 0.90
CA GLU A 109 3.91 13.35 1.58
C GLU A 109 4.19 13.21 3.08
N ALA A 110 3.57 12.25 3.76
CA ALA A 110 3.81 12.02 5.18
C ALA A 110 5.26 11.58 5.45
N ILE A 111 5.83 10.73 4.59
CA ILE A 111 7.25 10.32 4.67
C ILE A 111 8.17 11.52 4.42
N ARG A 112 7.89 12.33 3.41
CA ARG A 112 8.63 13.55 3.11
C ARG A 112 8.58 14.53 4.28
N PHE A 113 7.41 14.76 4.83
CA PHE A 113 7.18 15.66 5.97
C PHE A 113 7.86 15.15 7.26
N TYR A 114 7.82 13.84 7.50
CA TYR A 114 8.42 13.22 8.68
C TYR A 114 9.95 13.29 8.67
N SER A 115 10.57 13.45 7.50
CA SER A 115 12.02 13.68 7.31
C SER A 115 12.95 12.62 7.92
N LYS A 116 12.44 11.40 8.16
CA LYS A 116 13.25 10.24 8.59
C LYS A 116 13.34 9.21 7.47
N PRO A 117 14.43 8.45 7.38
CA PRO A 117 14.60 7.46 6.32
C PRO A 117 13.60 6.30 6.51
N ILE A 118 12.57 6.28 5.68
CA ILE A 118 11.60 5.19 5.59
C ILE A 118 11.70 4.62 4.17
N LYS A 119 11.79 3.30 4.05
CA LYS A 119 11.66 2.62 2.77
C LYS A 119 10.18 2.38 2.48
N PHE A 120 9.71 2.88 1.35
CA PHE A 120 8.32 2.76 0.95
C PHE A 120 8.17 1.85 -0.26
N TYR A 121 7.30 0.85 -0.15
CA TYR A 121 6.84 0.01 -1.24
C TYR A 121 5.35 0.23 -1.47
N ASN A 122 4.96 0.45 -2.71
CA ASN A 122 3.58 0.54 -3.14
C ASN A 122 3.23 -0.61 -4.07
N ALA A 123 2.16 -1.33 -3.80
CA ALA A 123 1.74 -2.43 -4.66
C ALA A 123 1.25 -1.92 -6.02
N GLY A 124 1.95 -2.29 -7.09
CA GLY A 124 1.56 -2.03 -8.47
C GLY A 124 0.45 -2.96 -8.96
N SER A 125 0.17 -2.91 -10.28
CA SER A 125 -0.79 -3.81 -10.92
C SER A 125 -0.48 -3.96 -12.41
N GLY A 126 -0.60 -5.18 -12.92
CA GLY A 126 -0.55 -5.45 -14.37
C GLY A 126 -1.67 -4.80 -15.17
N GLU A 127 -2.78 -4.41 -14.53
CA GLU A 127 -3.88 -3.68 -15.16
C GLU A 127 -3.45 -2.33 -15.76
N CYS A 128 -2.31 -1.77 -15.30
CA CYS A 128 -1.75 -0.54 -15.85
C CYS A 128 -1.42 -0.66 -17.34
N PHE A 129 -1.03 -1.85 -17.80
CA PHE A 129 -0.66 -2.08 -19.19
C PHE A 129 -1.89 -2.18 -20.12
N GLY A 130 -3.08 -2.49 -19.57
CA GLY A 130 -4.30 -2.65 -20.34
C GLY A 130 -4.24 -3.85 -21.29
N ASP A 131 -4.79 -3.67 -22.50
CA ASP A 131 -4.75 -4.68 -23.54
C ASP A 131 -3.42 -4.63 -24.30
N THR A 132 -2.60 -5.65 -24.15
CA THR A 132 -1.30 -5.78 -24.81
C THR A 132 -1.40 -6.50 -26.18
N GLY A 133 -2.61 -6.87 -26.60
CA GLY A 133 -2.81 -7.67 -27.83
C GLY A 133 -2.18 -9.07 -27.75
N GLY A 134 -1.99 -9.60 -26.53
CA GLY A 134 -1.34 -10.89 -26.28
C GLY A 134 0.19 -10.83 -26.19
N ALA A 135 0.80 -9.66 -26.33
CA ALA A 135 2.23 -9.49 -26.10
C ALA A 135 2.56 -9.49 -24.60
N LEU A 136 3.74 -9.96 -24.24
CA LEU A 136 4.24 -9.85 -22.87
C LEU A 136 4.54 -8.40 -22.55
N ALA A 137 4.11 -7.93 -21.37
CA ALA A 137 4.45 -6.64 -20.85
C ALA A 137 5.67 -6.76 -19.92
N ASP A 138 6.59 -5.83 -20.06
CA ASP A 138 7.74 -5.62 -19.19
C ASP A 138 7.77 -4.16 -18.71
N GLU A 139 8.83 -3.78 -18.01
CA GLU A 139 8.98 -2.43 -17.44
C GLU A 139 9.07 -1.33 -18.50
N SER A 140 9.34 -1.66 -19.75
CA SER A 140 9.40 -0.73 -20.89
C SER A 140 8.04 -0.56 -21.60
N ALA A 141 7.08 -1.43 -21.32
CA ALA A 141 5.76 -1.41 -21.94
C ALA A 141 4.97 -0.16 -21.48
N PRO A 142 4.34 0.57 -22.42
CA PRO A 142 3.58 1.77 -22.09
C PRO A 142 2.30 1.43 -21.32
N PHE A 143 1.97 2.23 -20.29
CA PHE A 143 0.70 2.13 -19.60
C PHE A 143 -0.46 2.56 -20.49
N ARG A 144 -1.51 1.74 -20.54
CA ARG A 144 -2.75 1.97 -21.30
C ARG A 144 -3.96 1.54 -20.45
N PRO A 145 -4.17 2.18 -19.27
CA PRO A 145 -5.20 1.77 -18.32
C PRO A 145 -6.60 1.82 -18.93
N ARG A 146 -7.42 0.79 -18.67
CA ARG A 146 -8.77 0.65 -19.24
C ARG A 146 -9.88 0.58 -18.18
N SER A 147 -9.58 0.89 -16.93
CA SER A 147 -10.54 0.94 -15.83
C SER A 147 -10.17 2.04 -14.84
N PRO A 148 -11.10 2.56 -14.04
CA PRO A 148 -10.77 3.50 -12.95
C PRO A 148 -9.72 2.94 -11.99
N TYR A 149 -9.76 1.63 -11.71
CA TYR A 149 -8.72 0.94 -10.93
C TYR A 149 -7.34 1.05 -11.59
N ALA A 150 -7.25 0.73 -12.88
CA ALA A 150 -5.98 0.78 -13.62
C ALA A 150 -5.44 2.23 -13.72
N VAL A 151 -6.33 3.22 -13.90
CA VAL A 151 -5.97 4.65 -13.88
C VAL A 151 -5.38 5.03 -12.52
N ALA A 152 -6.05 4.66 -11.41
CA ALA A 152 -5.56 4.95 -10.07
C ALA A 152 -4.20 4.28 -9.78
N LYS A 153 -3.99 3.03 -10.21
CA LYS A 153 -2.71 2.32 -10.07
C LYS A 153 -1.61 2.93 -10.93
N SER A 154 -1.94 3.38 -12.14
CA SER A 154 -0.98 4.08 -13.01
C SER A 154 -0.57 5.44 -12.43
N ALA A 155 -1.51 6.20 -11.87
CA ALA A 155 -1.21 7.45 -11.17
C ALA A 155 -0.28 7.20 -9.97
N ALA A 156 -0.63 6.23 -9.11
CA ALA A 156 0.18 5.87 -7.95
C ALA A 156 1.61 5.44 -8.33
N PHE A 157 1.79 4.72 -9.44
CA PHE A 157 3.11 4.35 -9.95
C PHE A 157 3.96 5.61 -10.28
N TRP A 158 3.37 6.57 -11.00
CA TRP A 158 4.07 7.80 -11.37
C TRP A 158 4.31 8.74 -10.19
N GLU A 159 3.41 8.77 -9.21
CA GLU A 159 3.63 9.47 -7.94
C GLU A 159 4.86 8.93 -7.21
N VAL A 160 4.98 7.60 -7.10
CA VAL A 160 6.15 6.94 -6.47
C VAL A 160 7.45 7.26 -7.23
N ALA A 161 7.44 7.18 -8.57
CA ALA A 161 8.59 7.51 -9.39
C ALA A 161 9.00 9.00 -9.23
N ASN A 162 8.02 9.90 -9.29
CA ASN A 162 8.25 11.34 -9.14
C ASN A 162 8.83 11.70 -7.77
N TYR A 163 8.27 11.14 -6.68
CA TYR A 163 8.77 11.43 -5.34
C TYR A 163 10.18 10.89 -5.08
N ARG A 164 10.51 9.73 -5.66
CA ARG A 164 11.87 9.19 -5.62
C ARG A 164 12.86 10.13 -6.31
N GLU A 165 12.51 10.64 -7.49
CA GLU A 165 13.39 11.50 -8.28
C GLU A 165 13.46 12.93 -7.73
N ALA A 166 12.31 13.53 -7.37
CA ALA A 166 12.25 14.92 -6.93
C ALA A 166 12.73 15.15 -5.50
N TYR A 167 12.50 14.19 -4.60
CA TYR A 167 12.76 14.35 -3.17
C TYR A 167 13.76 13.35 -2.59
N GLY A 168 14.31 12.43 -3.40
CA GLY A 168 15.28 11.44 -2.94
C GLY A 168 14.73 10.43 -1.94
N ILE A 169 13.41 10.22 -1.90
CA ILE A 169 12.78 9.25 -1.03
C ILE A 169 13.05 7.84 -1.56
N PHE A 170 13.42 6.91 -0.69
CA PHE A 170 13.48 5.49 -1.08
C PHE A 170 12.06 4.96 -1.27
N ALA A 171 11.57 4.99 -2.50
CA ALA A 171 10.23 4.53 -2.87
C ALA A 171 10.27 3.68 -4.14
N CYS A 172 9.48 2.58 -4.18
CA CYS A 172 9.32 1.72 -5.35
C CYS A 172 7.90 1.14 -5.43
N SER A 173 7.51 0.75 -6.66
CA SER A 173 6.29 0.00 -6.95
C SER A 173 6.65 -1.35 -7.53
#